data_7358ac4457181bef145c5055cf77a097
#
_entry.id   7358ac4457181bef145c5055cf77a097
#
_cell.length_a   1.000
_cell.length_b   1.000
_cell.length_c   1.000
_cell.angle_alpha   90.00
_cell.angle_beta   90.00
_cell.angle_gamma   90.00
#
_symmetry.space_group_name_H-M   'P 1'
#
loop_
_entity.id
_entity.type
_entity.pdbx_description
1 polymer ?
#
loop_
_entity_poly.entity_id
_entity_poly.type
_entity_poly.pdbx_seq_one_letter_code
_entity_poly.pdbx_strand_id
1 'polypeptide(L)'
;VEQVNEARAALGVGCELVYDVRDSNTQASVAVDAARKLIDLEGVTALVGPISSGITAPLLSSVTVEKDVVVVATASTSSTFTNMGKRGETKGLFFRTLSSDSLQAVAAAMMAYEAGFRKPAIIYFNNDWGKNNQAGFIDAFKALGGEIGNSVAFNPDQPSYRSEITKTLEGDPDSLYMLSNTQDGVKHFRDWIRFDGPQNFIMPQGMNDSAFVDTVGSELLKN
;
A
#
# COMPACT_ATOMS: atom_id res chain seq x y z
N VAL A 1 23.26 -1.27 6.77
CA VAL A 1 24.03 -0.56 7.84
C VAL A 1 25.48 -1.00 7.82
N GLU A 2 25.83 -2.30 7.85
CA GLU A 2 27.21 -2.81 7.82
C GLU A 2 28.03 -2.20 6.68
N GLN A 3 27.60 -2.33 5.43
CA GLN A 3 28.30 -1.77 4.27
C GLN A 3 28.55 -0.25 4.38
N VAL A 4 27.59 0.48 4.96
CA VAL A 4 27.76 1.93 5.18
C VAL A 4 28.83 2.17 6.25
N ASN A 5 28.81 1.41 7.34
CA ASN A 5 29.80 1.55 8.40
C ASN A 5 31.21 1.16 7.95
N GLU A 6 31.35 0.11 7.14
CA GLU A 6 32.60 -0.27 6.49
C GLU A 6 33.16 0.85 5.59
N ALA A 7 32.31 1.41 4.73
CA ALA A 7 32.70 2.52 3.87
C ALA A 7 33.09 3.76 4.67
N ARG A 8 32.38 4.07 5.75
CA ARG A 8 32.70 5.20 6.66
C ARG A 8 34.05 4.99 7.36
N ALA A 9 34.27 3.76 7.86
CA ALA A 9 35.55 3.42 8.47
C ALA A 9 36.73 3.57 7.47
N ALA A 10 36.55 3.10 6.24
CA ALA A 10 37.54 3.24 5.17
C ALA A 10 37.80 4.71 4.79
N LEU A 11 36.85 5.60 4.96
CA LEU A 11 36.95 7.04 4.71
C LEU A 11 37.43 7.84 5.93
N GLY A 12 37.72 7.17 7.06
CA GLY A 12 38.15 7.85 8.30
C GLY A 12 37.04 8.64 8.99
N VAL A 13 35.77 8.37 8.71
CA VAL A 13 34.65 9.03 9.36
C VAL A 13 34.38 8.38 10.73
N GLY A 14 34.64 9.11 11.79
CA GLY A 14 34.70 8.62 13.17
C GLY A 14 33.37 8.37 13.87
N CYS A 15 32.23 8.25 13.13
CA CYS A 15 30.94 7.94 13.72
C CYS A 15 30.38 6.66 13.09
N GLU A 16 29.64 5.88 13.87
CA GLU A 16 28.95 4.65 13.45
C GLU A 16 27.46 4.89 13.28
N LEU A 17 26.87 4.30 12.24
CA LEU A 17 25.44 4.28 12.06
C LEU A 17 24.86 3.07 12.83
N VAL A 18 24.08 3.36 13.84
CA VAL A 18 23.36 2.36 14.63
C VAL A 18 21.87 2.39 14.24
N TYR A 19 21.22 1.25 14.23
CA TYR A 19 19.79 1.18 13.99
C TYR A 19 19.10 0.26 14.98
N ASP A 20 17.86 0.58 15.31
CA ASP A 20 16.96 -0.23 16.11
C ASP A 20 15.70 -0.55 15.29
N VAL A 21 15.23 -1.80 15.34
CA VAL A 21 14.07 -2.27 14.60
C VAL A 21 12.92 -2.52 15.56
N ARG A 22 11.76 -1.93 15.24
CA ARG A 22 10.50 -2.15 15.96
C ARG A 22 9.42 -2.64 15.00
N ASP A 23 8.70 -3.67 15.39
CA ASP A 23 7.55 -4.15 14.63
C ASP A 23 6.31 -3.33 15.00
N SER A 24 5.64 -2.80 13.99
CA SER A 24 4.39 -2.06 14.14
C SER A 24 3.15 -2.95 14.09
N ASN A 25 3.30 -4.23 13.75
CA ASN A 25 2.19 -5.16 13.50
C ASN A 25 1.15 -4.59 12.51
N THR A 26 1.57 -3.69 11.62
CA THR A 26 0.71 -2.94 10.71
C THR A 26 -0.42 -2.17 11.43
N GLN A 27 -0.20 -1.80 12.70
CA GLN A 27 -1.14 -1.04 13.53
C GLN A 27 -0.61 0.36 13.84
N ALA A 28 -1.41 1.39 13.56
CA ALA A 28 -0.99 2.79 13.73
C ALA A 28 -0.63 3.14 15.17
N SER A 29 -1.40 2.67 16.16
CA SER A 29 -1.12 2.91 17.58
C SER A 29 0.20 2.32 18.01
N VAL A 30 0.50 1.07 17.59
CA VAL A 30 1.75 0.39 17.91
C VAL A 30 2.94 1.12 17.31
N ALA A 31 2.82 1.57 16.05
CA ALA A 31 3.87 2.34 15.38
C ALA A 31 4.13 3.69 16.04
N VAL A 32 3.07 4.41 16.43
CA VAL A 32 3.18 5.70 17.13
C VAL A 32 3.87 5.53 18.48
N ASP A 33 3.49 4.51 19.26
CA ASP A 33 4.11 4.23 20.57
C ASP A 33 5.58 3.79 20.43
N ALA A 34 5.89 2.96 19.43
CA ALA A 34 7.26 2.56 19.12
C ALA A 34 8.13 3.75 18.72
N ALA A 35 7.62 4.62 17.85
CA ALA A 35 8.34 5.81 17.43
C ALA A 35 8.58 6.80 18.57
N ARG A 36 7.60 7.00 19.46
CA ARG A 36 7.82 7.82 20.68
C ARG A 36 8.93 7.27 21.56
N LYS A 37 8.99 5.95 21.77
CA LYS A 37 10.07 5.34 22.55
C LYS A 37 11.43 5.53 21.88
N LEU A 38 11.54 5.28 20.57
CA LEU A 38 12.77 5.48 19.81
C LEU A 38 13.25 6.93 19.86
N ILE A 39 12.35 7.90 19.77
CA ILE A 39 12.69 9.31 19.76
C ILE A 39 12.96 9.84 21.17
N ASP A 40 12.03 9.59 22.11
CA ASP A 40 12.08 10.25 23.43
C ASP A 40 13.05 9.57 24.41
N LEU A 41 13.27 8.24 24.28
CA LEU A 41 14.12 7.47 25.17
C LEU A 41 15.48 7.14 24.58
N GLU A 42 15.56 6.91 23.26
CA GLU A 42 16.76 6.43 22.59
C GLU A 42 17.41 7.52 21.72
N GLY A 43 16.76 8.69 21.58
CA GLY A 43 17.31 9.84 20.88
C GLY A 43 17.42 9.69 19.37
N VAL A 44 16.59 8.83 18.76
CA VAL A 44 16.58 8.61 17.31
C VAL A 44 16.10 9.87 16.59
N THR A 45 16.86 10.29 15.57
CA THR A 45 16.60 11.52 14.80
C THR A 45 16.06 11.27 13.39
N ALA A 46 16.03 10.03 12.94
CA ALA A 46 15.50 9.64 11.64
C ALA A 46 14.85 8.25 11.72
N LEU A 47 13.73 8.07 11.04
CA LEU A 47 13.02 6.80 10.93
C LEU A 47 13.01 6.32 9.47
N VAL A 48 13.29 5.03 9.26
CA VAL A 48 13.15 4.35 7.97
C VAL A 48 11.93 3.45 8.04
N GLY A 49 10.97 3.67 7.17
CA GLY A 49 9.63 3.07 7.25
C GLY A 49 8.58 4.11 7.70
N PRO A 50 7.38 3.69 8.07
CA PRO A 50 6.76 2.37 7.88
C PRO A 50 6.46 2.02 6.41
N ILE A 51 6.05 0.78 6.18
CA ILE A 51 5.63 0.34 4.83
C ILE A 51 4.23 0.86 4.50
N SER A 52 3.28 0.75 5.43
CA SER A 52 1.87 1.05 5.21
C SER A 52 1.56 2.54 5.32
N SER A 53 0.89 3.09 4.31
CA SER A 53 0.42 4.48 4.32
C SER A 53 -0.55 4.78 5.47
N GLY A 54 -1.40 3.81 5.84
CA GLY A 54 -2.31 3.94 6.98
C GLY A 54 -1.62 4.09 8.35
N ILE A 55 -0.35 3.69 8.45
CA ILE A 55 0.49 3.88 9.64
C ILE A 55 1.26 5.20 9.54
N THR A 56 1.79 5.50 8.37
CA THR A 56 2.67 6.66 8.15
C THR A 56 1.95 7.98 8.40
N ALA A 57 0.69 8.11 7.99
CA ALA A 57 -0.05 9.35 8.19
C ALA A 57 -0.23 9.70 9.68
N PRO A 58 -0.74 8.81 10.56
CA PRO A 58 -0.79 9.04 12.00
C PRO A 58 0.60 9.27 12.62
N LEU A 59 1.63 8.55 12.18
CA LEU A 59 2.99 8.71 12.66
C LEU A 59 3.53 10.13 12.40
N LEU A 60 3.36 10.64 11.18
CA LEU A 60 3.74 12.01 10.82
C LEU A 60 3.02 13.05 11.67
N SER A 61 1.69 12.96 11.73
CA SER A 61 0.87 13.98 12.39
C SER A 61 0.94 13.97 13.92
N SER A 62 1.27 12.81 14.52
CA SER A 62 1.22 12.66 15.99
C SER A 62 2.57 12.64 16.68
N VAL A 63 3.67 12.47 15.92
CA VAL A 63 5.00 12.31 16.51
C VAL A 63 6.09 13.03 15.73
N THR A 64 6.36 12.60 14.49
CA THR A 64 7.64 12.93 13.86
C THR A 64 7.73 14.37 13.40
N VAL A 65 6.64 14.96 12.91
CA VAL A 65 6.60 16.38 12.51
C VAL A 65 6.70 17.29 13.75
N GLU A 66 6.08 16.91 14.85
CA GLU A 66 6.15 17.66 16.12
C GLU A 66 7.59 17.63 16.70
N LYS A 67 8.24 16.48 16.61
CA LYS A 67 9.58 16.23 17.15
C LYS A 67 10.72 16.57 16.19
N ASP A 68 10.42 17.12 15.01
CA ASP A 68 11.37 17.44 13.95
C ASP A 68 12.24 16.25 13.50
N VAL A 69 11.62 15.05 13.45
CA VAL A 69 12.28 13.79 13.04
C VAL A 69 12.01 13.49 11.58
N VAL A 70 13.07 13.21 10.84
CA VAL A 70 12.99 12.83 9.43
C VAL A 70 12.39 11.43 9.28
N VAL A 71 11.49 11.29 8.32
CA VAL A 71 10.90 9.98 7.95
C VAL A 71 11.19 9.68 6.48
N VAL A 72 11.80 8.52 6.23
CA VAL A 72 12.01 7.97 4.89
C VAL A 72 11.17 6.71 4.75
N ALA A 73 10.00 6.84 4.17
CA ALA A 73 9.11 5.70 3.95
C ALA A 73 9.57 4.86 2.75
N THR A 74 9.58 3.55 2.92
CA THR A 74 10.03 2.60 1.89
C THR A 74 8.91 2.23 0.91
N ALA A 75 7.65 2.20 1.36
CA ALA A 75 6.50 1.81 0.52
C ALA A 75 5.19 2.55 0.84
N SER A 76 5.24 3.67 1.54
CA SER A 76 4.05 4.50 1.81
C SER A 76 3.75 5.40 0.63
N THR A 77 2.94 4.94 -0.29
CA THR A 77 2.74 5.53 -1.62
C THR A 77 1.52 6.44 -1.74
N SER A 78 0.64 6.49 -0.72
CA SER A 78 -0.59 7.31 -0.75
C SER A 78 -0.35 8.74 -1.21
N SER A 79 -1.26 9.26 -2.04
CA SER A 79 -1.29 10.66 -2.48
C SER A 79 -1.48 11.66 -1.34
N THR A 80 -1.99 11.22 -0.19
CA THR A 80 -2.12 12.00 1.04
C THR A 80 -0.82 12.70 1.39
N PHE A 81 0.33 12.01 1.32
CA PHE A 81 1.62 12.59 1.69
C PHE A 81 2.08 13.71 0.75
N THR A 82 1.81 13.58 -0.55
CA THR A 82 2.06 14.66 -1.51
C THR A 82 1.23 15.89 -1.17
N ASN A 83 -0.02 15.70 -0.79
CA ASN A 83 -0.92 16.79 -0.39
C ASN A 83 -0.50 17.42 0.94
N MET A 84 -0.11 16.62 1.93
CA MET A 84 0.47 17.12 3.19
C MET A 84 1.72 17.97 2.93
N GLY A 85 2.62 17.50 2.06
CA GLY A 85 3.81 18.26 1.68
C GLY A 85 3.48 19.59 1.01
N LYS A 86 2.52 19.61 0.07
CA LYS A 86 2.07 20.85 -0.60
C LYS A 86 1.47 21.86 0.37
N ARG A 87 0.82 21.40 1.45
CA ARG A 87 0.27 22.25 2.50
C ARG A 87 1.27 22.64 3.59
N GLY A 88 2.53 22.14 3.48
CA GLY A 88 3.58 22.39 4.48
C GLY A 88 3.44 21.58 5.77
N GLU A 89 2.50 20.66 5.86
CA GLU A 89 2.18 19.87 7.05
C GLU A 89 3.30 18.88 7.43
N THR A 90 4.16 18.51 6.50
CA THR A 90 5.31 17.63 6.75
C THR A 90 6.57 18.39 7.16
N LYS A 91 6.56 19.72 7.17
CA LYS A 91 7.75 20.58 7.37
C LYS A 91 8.97 20.20 6.50
N GLY A 92 8.77 19.49 5.39
CA GLY A 92 9.86 18.96 4.57
C GLY A 92 10.60 17.75 5.17
N LEU A 93 10.05 17.12 6.20
CA LEU A 93 10.68 16.01 6.93
C LEU A 93 10.24 14.63 6.46
N PHE A 94 9.34 14.55 5.48
CA PHE A 94 8.87 13.29 4.91
C PHE A 94 9.43 13.06 3.51
N PHE A 95 10.04 11.91 3.33
CA PHE A 95 10.57 11.42 2.05
C PHE A 95 10.05 10.00 1.80
N ARG A 96 10.04 9.59 0.52
CA ARG A 96 9.73 8.21 0.15
C ARG A 96 10.53 7.78 -1.07
N THR A 97 10.83 6.49 -1.14
CA THR A 97 11.64 5.90 -2.22
C THR A 97 10.79 5.44 -3.41
N LEU A 98 9.47 5.34 -3.25
CA LEU A 98 8.52 4.95 -4.30
C LEU A 98 7.69 6.14 -4.80
N SER A 99 7.19 6.02 -6.03
CA SER A 99 6.28 6.99 -6.63
C SER A 99 4.92 7.04 -5.90
N SER A 100 4.16 8.10 -6.18
CA SER A 100 2.80 8.26 -5.63
C SER A 100 1.81 7.30 -6.27
N ASP A 101 0.84 6.83 -5.50
CA ASP A 101 -0.31 6.04 -5.98
C ASP A 101 -1.11 6.76 -7.07
N SER A 102 -1.05 8.08 -7.12
CA SER A 102 -1.69 8.83 -8.22
C SER A 102 -1.16 8.44 -9.61
N LEU A 103 0.10 8.01 -9.71
CA LEU A 103 0.66 7.47 -10.95
C LEU A 103 0.28 6.00 -11.13
N GLN A 104 0.36 5.19 -10.07
CA GLN A 104 0.02 3.77 -10.12
C GLN A 104 -1.46 3.55 -10.51
N ALA A 105 -2.36 4.30 -9.89
CA ALA A 105 -3.80 4.19 -10.16
C ALA A 105 -4.15 4.55 -11.63
N VAL A 106 -3.53 5.61 -12.17
CA VAL A 106 -3.72 6.00 -13.57
C VAL A 106 -3.15 4.94 -14.52
N ALA A 107 -1.94 4.44 -14.26
CA ALA A 107 -1.33 3.39 -15.06
C ALA A 107 -2.17 2.11 -15.05
N ALA A 108 -2.67 1.68 -13.88
CA ALA A 108 -3.54 0.53 -13.75
C ALA A 108 -4.85 0.70 -14.54
N ALA A 109 -5.46 1.89 -14.49
CA ALA A 109 -6.67 2.20 -15.24
C ALA A 109 -6.43 2.14 -16.76
N MET A 110 -5.34 2.71 -17.24
CA MET A 110 -4.96 2.67 -18.66
C MET A 110 -4.72 1.23 -19.13
N MET A 111 -3.92 0.45 -18.39
CA MET A 111 -3.64 -0.95 -18.71
C MET A 111 -4.93 -1.80 -18.74
N ALA A 112 -5.82 -1.61 -17.76
CA ALA A 112 -7.11 -2.30 -17.73
C ALA A 112 -7.98 -1.95 -18.94
N TYR A 113 -8.05 -0.68 -19.30
CA TYR A 113 -8.84 -0.22 -20.44
C TYR A 113 -8.27 -0.71 -21.77
N GLU A 114 -6.94 -0.70 -21.94
CA GLU A 114 -6.22 -1.23 -23.11
C GLU A 114 -6.35 -2.76 -23.22
N ALA A 115 -6.41 -3.48 -22.10
CA ALA A 115 -6.69 -4.92 -22.04
C ALA A 115 -8.14 -5.27 -22.46
N GLY A 116 -8.99 -4.27 -22.69
CA GLY A 116 -10.37 -4.46 -23.12
C GLY A 116 -11.40 -4.48 -22.00
N PHE A 117 -10.98 -4.29 -20.74
CA PHE A 117 -11.93 -4.22 -19.62
C PHE A 117 -12.75 -2.93 -19.71
N ARG A 118 -14.02 -3.01 -19.36
CA ARG A 118 -14.95 -1.87 -19.45
C ARG A 118 -15.73 -1.62 -18.18
N LYS A 119 -15.81 -2.64 -17.27
CA LYS A 119 -16.56 -2.55 -16.02
C LYS A 119 -15.88 -3.30 -14.88
N PRO A 120 -14.64 -2.95 -14.51
CA PRO A 120 -13.97 -3.58 -13.39
C PRO A 120 -14.73 -3.36 -12.08
N ALA A 121 -14.86 -4.41 -11.27
CA ALA A 121 -15.18 -4.28 -9.86
C ALA A 121 -13.90 -4.03 -9.05
N ILE A 122 -14.02 -3.48 -7.85
CA ILE A 122 -12.88 -3.16 -7.01
C ILE A 122 -13.07 -3.71 -5.61
N ILE A 123 -12.08 -4.45 -5.11
CA ILE A 123 -11.95 -4.78 -3.69
C ILE A 123 -10.70 -4.10 -3.14
N TYR A 124 -10.81 -3.35 -2.04
CA TYR A 124 -9.71 -2.55 -1.55
C TYR A 124 -9.59 -2.52 -0.02
N PHE A 125 -8.36 -2.45 0.43
CA PHE A 125 -8.00 -2.28 1.84
C PHE A 125 -8.67 -1.03 2.43
N ASN A 126 -9.39 -1.17 3.54
CA ASN A 126 -10.02 -0.05 4.25
C ASN A 126 -9.00 0.79 5.03
N ASN A 127 -8.00 1.30 4.34
CA ASN A 127 -6.97 2.19 4.88
C ASN A 127 -6.68 3.34 3.89
N ASP A 128 -5.78 4.24 4.25
CA ASP A 128 -5.44 5.41 3.43
C ASP A 128 -4.88 5.01 2.05
N TRP A 129 -4.05 3.96 1.97
CA TRP A 129 -3.51 3.47 0.70
C TRP A 129 -4.61 2.94 -0.22
N GLY A 130 -5.45 2.03 0.27
CA GLY A 130 -6.51 1.42 -0.54
C GLY A 130 -7.53 2.44 -1.02
N LYS A 131 -7.95 3.37 -0.16
CA LYS A 131 -8.91 4.44 -0.50
C LYS A 131 -8.39 5.37 -1.58
N ASN A 132 -7.14 5.84 -1.45
CA ASN A 132 -6.55 6.75 -2.44
C ASN A 132 -6.32 6.06 -3.79
N ASN A 133 -5.85 4.82 -3.78
CA ASN A 133 -5.61 4.07 -5.00
C ASN A 133 -6.91 3.75 -5.74
N GLN A 134 -7.92 3.26 -5.01
CA GLN A 134 -9.27 3.01 -5.53
C GLN A 134 -9.88 4.28 -6.15
N ALA A 135 -9.84 5.42 -5.45
CA ALA A 135 -10.40 6.67 -5.96
C ALA A 135 -9.67 7.12 -7.23
N GLY A 136 -8.34 7.11 -7.24
CA GLY A 136 -7.55 7.49 -8.41
C GLY A 136 -7.80 6.58 -9.62
N PHE A 137 -7.97 5.27 -9.40
CA PHE A 137 -8.33 4.33 -10.46
C PHE A 137 -9.72 4.64 -11.05
N ILE A 138 -10.72 4.86 -10.19
CA ILE A 138 -12.09 5.19 -10.63
C ILE A 138 -12.08 6.45 -11.50
N ASP A 139 -11.43 7.50 -11.05
CA ASP A 139 -11.39 8.78 -11.77
C ASP A 139 -10.72 8.61 -13.14
N ALA A 140 -9.57 7.93 -13.18
CA ALA A 140 -8.84 7.69 -14.41
C ALA A 140 -9.62 6.77 -15.38
N PHE A 141 -10.21 5.69 -14.87
CA PHE A 141 -10.93 4.73 -15.70
C PHE A 141 -12.20 5.32 -16.32
N LYS A 142 -12.93 6.13 -15.55
CA LYS A 142 -14.09 6.89 -16.06
C LYS A 142 -13.68 7.93 -17.10
N ALA A 143 -12.55 8.60 -16.91
CA ALA A 143 -12.02 9.55 -17.88
C ALA A 143 -11.67 8.89 -19.24
N LEU A 144 -11.34 7.59 -19.26
CA LEU A 144 -11.13 6.80 -20.46
C LEU A 144 -12.44 6.32 -21.12
N GLY A 145 -13.60 6.57 -20.47
CA GLY A 145 -14.91 6.14 -20.95
C GLY A 145 -15.34 4.76 -20.44
N GLY A 146 -14.66 4.22 -19.42
CA GLY A 146 -15.06 2.98 -18.74
C GLY A 146 -16.12 3.22 -17.67
N GLU A 147 -16.79 2.15 -17.29
CA GLU A 147 -17.70 2.09 -16.15
C GLU A 147 -17.01 1.41 -14.97
N ILE A 148 -17.51 1.60 -13.76
CA ILE A 148 -17.03 0.88 -12.59
C ILE A 148 -18.17 0.02 -12.05
N GLY A 149 -17.89 -1.24 -11.81
CA GLY A 149 -18.73 -2.13 -11.04
C GLY A 149 -18.78 -1.75 -9.57
N ASN A 150 -19.09 -2.68 -8.69
CA ASN A 150 -19.07 -2.38 -7.25
C ASN A 150 -17.64 -2.18 -6.74
N SER A 151 -17.50 -1.24 -5.80
CA SER A 151 -16.25 -0.95 -5.10
C SER A 151 -16.44 -1.20 -3.60
N VAL A 152 -15.78 -2.22 -3.08
CA VAL A 152 -16.02 -2.75 -1.73
C VAL A 152 -14.75 -2.67 -0.89
N ALA A 153 -14.84 -2.03 0.27
CA ALA A 153 -13.75 -1.99 1.24
C ALA A 153 -13.73 -3.27 2.08
N PHE A 154 -12.54 -3.75 2.43
CA PHE A 154 -12.36 -4.83 3.40
C PHE A 154 -11.39 -4.43 4.52
N ASN A 155 -11.55 -5.05 5.68
CA ASN A 155 -10.57 -5.00 6.76
C ASN A 155 -9.71 -6.28 6.72
N PRO A 156 -8.40 -6.20 7.04
CA PRO A 156 -7.49 -7.34 6.94
C PRO A 156 -7.77 -8.43 7.98
N ASP A 157 -7.09 -9.56 7.80
CA ASP A 157 -7.02 -10.67 8.76
C ASP A 157 -8.37 -11.32 9.10
N GLN A 158 -9.36 -11.19 8.21
CA GLN A 158 -10.62 -11.89 8.37
C GLN A 158 -10.48 -13.38 8.00
N PRO A 159 -11.27 -14.27 8.63
CA PRO A 159 -11.27 -15.68 8.30
C PRO A 159 -11.88 -15.95 6.90
N SER A 160 -12.75 -15.07 6.40
CA SER A 160 -13.40 -15.17 5.10
C SER A 160 -13.84 -13.80 4.61
N TYR A 161 -13.80 -13.60 3.28
CA TYR A 161 -14.24 -12.40 2.58
C TYR A 161 -15.45 -12.63 1.68
N ARG A 162 -16.18 -13.70 1.95
CA ARG A 162 -17.36 -14.09 1.16
C ARG A 162 -18.37 -12.95 1.00
N SER A 163 -18.66 -12.21 2.06
CA SER A 163 -19.60 -11.09 2.03
C SER A 163 -19.14 -9.97 1.10
N GLU A 164 -17.87 -9.62 1.20
CA GLU A 164 -17.24 -8.58 0.39
C GLU A 164 -17.19 -9.01 -1.09
N ILE A 165 -16.77 -10.25 -1.35
CA ILE A 165 -16.68 -10.78 -2.71
C ILE A 165 -18.07 -10.89 -3.36
N THR A 166 -19.09 -11.37 -2.64
CA THR A 166 -20.45 -11.42 -3.18
C THR A 166 -20.94 -10.03 -3.59
N LYS A 167 -20.71 -9.01 -2.74
CA LYS A 167 -21.06 -7.61 -3.08
C LYS A 167 -20.25 -7.07 -4.25
N THR A 168 -18.99 -7.47 -4.36
CA THR A 168 -18.11 -7.03 -5.45
C THR A 168 -18.55 -7.61 -6.79
N LEU A 169 -19.13 -8.83 -6.80
CA LEU A 169 -19.66 -9.49 -7.99
C LEU A 169 -21.02 -8.94 -8.45
N GLU A 170 -21.77 -8.24 -7.59
CA GLU A 170 -23.05 -7.67 -8.00
C GLU A 170 -22.89 -6.70 -9.18
N GLY A 171 -23.79 -6.78 -10.15
CA GLY A 171 -23.82 -5.88 -11.30
C GLY A 171 -22.95 -6.32 -12.48
N ASP A 172 -22.58 -7.60 -12.53
CA ASP A 172 -21.86 -8.26 -13.64
C ASP A 172 -20.57 -7.52 -14.07
N PRO A 173 -19.54 -7.46 -13.23
CA PRO A 173 -18.27 -6.90 -13.61
C PRO A 173 -17.55 -7.80 -14.63
N ASP A 174 -16.69 -7.21 -15.47
CA ASP A 174 -15.85 -7.94 -16.44
C ASP A 174 -14.46 -8.31 -15.91
N SER A 175 -14.05 -7.72 -14.79
CA SER A 175 -12.74 -7.90 -14.19
C SER A 175 -12.73 -7.48 -12.71
N LEU A 176 -11.68 -7.83 -11.99
CA LEU A 176 -11.46 -7.43 -10.60
C LEU A 176 -10.16 -6.65 -10.43
N TYR A 177 -10.25 -5.42 -9.94
CA TYR A 177 -9.11 -4.71 -9.40
C TYR A 177 -8.98 -4.99 -7.91
N MET A 178 -7.91 -5.71 -7.53
CA MET A 178 -7.71 -6.23 -6.19
C MET A 178 -6.59 -5.45 -5.47
N LEU A 179 -6.96 -4.49 -4.64
CA LEU A 179 -6.05 -3.68 -3.82
C LEU A 179 -5.87 -4.33 -2.44
N SER A 180 -5.04 -5.36 -2.38
CA SER A 180 -4.85 -6.22 -1.20
C SER A 180 -3.36 -6.47 -0.92
N ASN A 181 -3.07 -7.18 0.16
CA ASN A 181 -1.79 -7.84 0.41
C ASN A 181 -1.86 -9.30 -0.08
N THR A 182 -0.72 -10.00 -0.09
CA THR A 182 -0.64 -11.40 -0.52
C THR A 182 -1.55 -12.32 0.30
N GLN A 183 -1.54 -12.21 1.62
CA GLN A 183 -2.27 -13.11 2.52
C GLN A 183 -3.79 -13.03 2.35
N ASP A 184 -4.35 -11.82 2.37
CA ASP A 184 -5.78 -11.61 2.17
C ASP A 184 -6.17 -11.76 0.70
N GLY A 185 -5.29 -11.34 -0.22
CA GLY A 185 -5.48 -11.45 -1.66
C GLY A 185 -5.67 -12.89 -2.13
N VAL A 186 -4.95 -13.85 -1.55
CA VAL A 186 -5.18 -15.29 -1.82
C VAL A 186 -6.61 -15.71 -1.45
N LYS A 187 -7.13 -15.22 -0.32
CA LYS A 187 -8.51 -15.51 0.09
C LYS A 187 -9.53 -14.86 -0.85
N HIS A 188 -9.30 -13.58 -1.22
CA HIS A 188 -10.15 -12.88 -2.19
C HIS A 188 -10.17 -13.59 -3.53
N PHE A 189 -9.00 -13.97 -4.05
CA PHE A 189 -8.87 -14.67 -5.32
C PHE A 189 -9.64 -16.00 -5.32
N ARG A 190 -9.46 -16.81 -4.27
CA ARG A 190 -10.16 -18.11 -4.13
C ARG A 190 -11.67 -17.96 -4.01
N ASP A 191 -12.14 -16.98 -3.21
CA ASP A 191 -13.57 -16.73 -3.08
C ASP A 191 -14.14 -16.17 -4.39
N TRP A 192 -13.42 -15.29 -5.11
CA TRP A 192 -13.81 -14.78 -6.41
C TRP A 192 -14.04 -15.89 -7.45
N ILE A 193 -13.06 -16.78 -7.61
CA ILE A 193 -13.17 -17.94 -8.51
C ILE A 193 -14.29 -18.88 -8.07
N ARG A 194 -14.42 -19.12 -6.77
CA ARG A 194 -15.49 -20.00 -6.22
C ARG A 194 -16.90 -19.49 -6.49
N PHE A 195 -17.07 -18.19 -6.61
CA PHE A 195 -18.36 -17.56 -6.92
C PHE A 195 -18.50 -17.19 -8.40
N ASP A 196 -17.76 -17.88 -9.27
CA ASP A 196 -17.81 -17.74 -10.73
C ASP A 196 -17.51 -16.32 -11.23
N GLY A 197 -16.66 -15.57 -10.52
CA GLY A 197 -16.19 -14.28 -10.97
C GLY A 197 -15.32 -14.39 -12.23
N PRO A 198 -15.33 -13.36 -13.11
CA PRO A 198 -14.50 -13.34 -14.32
C PRO A 198 -13.02 -13.50 -13.98
N GLN A 199 -12.29 -14.31 -14.76
CA GLN A 199 -10.87 -14.58 -14.51
C GLN A 199 -9.95 -13.51 -15.11
N ASN A 200 -10.33 -12.25 -14.95
CA ASN A 200 -9.61 -11.06 -15.38
C ASN A 200 -9.24 -10.24 -14.14
N PHE A 201 -7.95 -10.10 -13.89
CA PHE A 201 -7.46 -9.46 -12.66
C PHE A 201 -6.52 -8.30 -12.96
N ILE A 202 -6.65 -7.27 -12.16
CA ILE A 202 -5.71 -6.15 -12.07
C ILE A 202 -5.19 -6.15 -10.64
N MET A 203 -3.87 -6.22 -10.47
CA MET A 203 -3.26 -6.32 -9.16
C MET A 203 -2.16 -5.26 -8.99
N PRO A 204 -2.00 -4.68 -7.80
CA PRO A 204 -0.92 -3.75 -7.51
C PRO A 204 0.42 -4.49 -7.41
N GLN A 205 1.50 -3.74 -7.56
CA GLN A 205 2.87 -4.26 -7.45
C GLN A 205 3.12 -5.08 -6.18
N GLY A 206 2.52 -4.72 -5.04
CA GLY A 206 2.70 -5.41 -3.76
C GLY A 206 2.13 -6.83 -3.70
N MET A 207 1.40 -7.27 -4.73
CA MET A 207 0.90 -8.64 -4.87
C MET A 207 1.69 -9.45 -5.92
N ASN A 208 2.68 -8.86 -6.57
CA ASN A 208 3.54 -9.53 -7.54
C ASN A 208 4.69 -10.22 -6.80
N ASP A 209 4.39 -11.29 -6.07
CA ASP A 209 5.37 -12.10 -5.37
C ASP A 209 5.15 -13.60 -5.62
N SER A 210 6.21 -14.39 -5.43
CA SER A 210 6.16 -15.85 -5.61
C SER A 210 5.19 -16.52 -4.64
N ALA A 211 5.05 -16.01 -3.42
CA ALA A 211 4.16 -16.58 -2.41
C ALA A 211 2.68 -16.52 -2.84
N PHE A 212 2.27 -15.43 -3.52
CA PHE A 212 0.93 -15.36 -4.10
C PHE A 212 0.77 -16.41 -5.22
N VAL A 213 1.68 -16.42 -6.19
CA VAL A 213 1.64 -17.34 -7.34
C VAL A 213 1.66 -18.80 -6.89
N ASP A 214 2.55 -19.16 -5.96
CA ASP A 214 2.70 -20.52 -5.44
C ASP A 214 1.43 -20.98 -4.68
N THR A 215 0.76 -20.05 -4.00
CA THR A 215 -0.41 -20.37 -3.18
C THR A 215 -1.70 -20.47 -3.98
N VAL A 216 -1.90 -19.64 -4.99
CA VAL A 216 -3.10 -19.70 -5.86
C VAL A 216 -2.96 -20.72 -6.98
N GLY A 217 -1.74 -21.05 -7.38
CA GLY A 217 -1.40 -21.96 -8.46
C GLY A 217 -1.23 -21.23 -9.79
N SER A 218 -0.10 -21.49 -10.46
CA SER A 218 0.25 -20.83 -11.72
C SER A 218 -0.74 -21.10 -12.86
N GLU A 219 -1.47 -22.21 -12.80
CA GLU A 219 -2.47 -22.57 -13.81
C GLU A 219 -3.66 -21.58 -13.85
N LEU A 220 -4.04 -21.02 -12.69
CA LEU A 220 -5.16 -20.07 -12.57
C LEU A 220 -4.77 -18.62 -12.95
N LEU A 221 -3.46 -18.36 -13.17
CA LEU A 221 -2.93 -17.04 -13.49
C LEU A 221 -2.45 -16.91 -14.94
N LYS A 222 -2.71 -17.92 -15.79
CA LYS A 222 -2.21 -17.97 -17.18
C LYS A 222 -3.08 -17.24 -18.21
N ASN A 223 -4.20 -16.64 -17.79
CA ASN A 223 -5.13 -15.97 -18.71
C ASN A 223 -5.10 -14.46 -18.54
#